data_24ddea5993abe5a716a351f0470b0e60
#
_entry.id   24ddea5993abe5a716a351f0470b0e60
#
_cell.length_a   1.000
_cell.length_b   1.000
_cell.length_c   1.000
_cell.angle_alpha   90.00
_cell.angle_beta   90.00
_cell.angle_gamma   90.00
#
_symmetry.space_group_name_H-M   'P 1'
#
loop_
_entity.id
_entity.type
_entity.pdbx_description
1 polymer ?
#
loop_
_entity_poly.entity_id
_entity_poly.type
_entity_poly.pdbx_seq_one_letter_code
_entity_poly.pdbx_strand_id
1 'polypeptide(L)'
;PREFTLMQNGGSAGTYEDYPLYTYGNQLLLFLDQTQTDWGEAYIQYPGAYVNVCSFITMMYVADADDGSRYFVDRFGLMTYEELMNNPGSATLGQPLSRMPEDTVEELRADLEKTDPLLAESLSSGERQNSFLEPYVYTQDALETLFASLNQG
;
A
#
# COMPACT_ATOMS: atom_id res chain seq x y z
N PRO A 1 -14.20 -13.70 9.12
CA PRO A 1 -12.94 -13.43 8.42
C PRO A 1 -12.44 -14.71 7.76
N ARG A 2 -11.83 -14.57 6.59
CA ARG A 2 -11.14 -15.69 5.95
C ARG A 2 -9.67 -15.61 6.27
N GLU A 3 -9.10 -16.70 6.71
CA GLU A 3 -7.67 -16.85 6.88
C GLU A 3 -7.07 -17.42 5.58
N PHE A 4 -5.93 -16.92 5.19
CA PHE A 4 -5.18 -17.42 4.04
C PHE A 4 -3.69 -17.26 4.29
N THR A 5 -2.90 -18.03 3.57
CA THR A 5 -1.44 -17.91 3.62
C THR A 5 -0.98 -16.85 2.60
N LEU A 6 -0.29 -15.83 3.10
CA LEU A 6 0.33 -14.80 2.28
C LEU A 6 1.84 -15.03 2.25
N MET A 7 2.40 -15.12 1.05
CA MET A 7 3.83 -15.17 0.83
C MET A 7 4.38 -13.76 0.62
N GLN A 8 5.47 -13.48 1.28
CA GLN A 8 6.18 -12.21 1.18
C GLN A 8 7.66 -12.44 0.92
N ASN A 9 8.28 -11.57 0.13
CA ASN A 9 9.73 -11.58 -0.06
C ASN A 9 10.44 -11.11 1.20
N GLY A 10 11.43 -11.86 1.64
CA GLY A 10 12.17 -11.62 2.86
C GLY A 10 11.91 -12.69 3.92
N GLY A 11 12.59 -12.59 5.02
CA GLY A 11 12.47 -13.53 6.14
C GLY A 11 13.57 -13.35 7.16
N SER A 12 13.80 -14.37 7.99
CA SER A 12 14.82 -14.36 9.04
C SER A 12 16.25 -14.17 8.53
N ALA A 13 16.50 -14.45 7.25
CA ALA A 13 17.80 -14.28 6.60
C ALA A 13 18.06 -12.86 6.08
N GLY A 14 17.04 -12.01 6.02
CA GLY A 14 17.14 -10.63 5.59
C GLY A 14 15.83 -10.09 5.04
N THR A 15 15.72 -8.78 5.11
CA THR A 15 14.62 -8.02 4.50
C THR A 15 15.19 -6.97 3.58
N TYR A 16 14.42 -6.56 2.60
CA TYR A 16 14.78 -5.38 1.82
C TYR A 16 14.48 -4.12 2.64
N GLU A 17 15.38 -3.16 2.63
CA GLU A 17 15.27 -1.93 3.42
C GLU A 17 13.96 -1.18 3.21
N ASP A 18 13.49 -1.15 1.95
CA ASP A 18 12.24 -0.50 1.56
C ASP A 18 11.02 -1.44 1.63
N TYR A 19 11.20 -2.64 2.20
CA TYR A 19 10.21 -3.71 2.26
C TYR A 19 10.15 -4.36 3.62
N PRO A 20 9.63 -3.66 4.61
CA PRO A 20 9.43 -4.28 5.90
C PRO A 20 8.48 -5.47 5.75
N LEU A 21 8.74 -6.54 6.48
CA LEU A 21 7.80 -7.64 6.60
C LEU A 21 6.49 -7.13 7.21
N TYR A 22 5.39 -7.66 6.73
CA TYR A 22 4.09 -7.39 7.35
C TYR A 22 4.12 -7.86 8.79
N THR A 23 3.63 -7.03 9.68
CA THR A 23 3.58 -7.31 11.11
C THR A 23 2.14 -7.50 11.57
N TYR A 24 2.00 -8.20 12.69
CA TYR A 24 0.69 -8.37 13.31
C TYR A 24 0.06 -7.01 13.63
N GLY A 25 -1.17 -6.85 13.22
CA GLY A 25 -1.92 -5.61 13.40
C GLY A 25 -1.89 -4.65 12.21
N ASN A 26 -1.01 -4.88 11.20
CA ASN A 26 -1.09 -4.09 9.98
C ASN A 26 -2.46 -4.26 9.31
N GLN A 27 -3.02 -3.16 8.86
CA GLN A 27 -4.18 -3.15 7.98
C GLN A 27 -3.71 -2.72 6.58
N LEU A 28 -3.91 -3.61 5.62
CA LEU A 28 -3.36 -3.45 4.28
C LEU A 28 -4.44 -3.70 3.23
N LEU A 29 -4.40 -2.92 2.18
CA LEU A 29 -5.06 -3.24 0.93
C LEU A 29 -4.04 -3.92 0.01
N LEU A 30 -4.33 -5.15 -0.37
CA LEU A 30 -3.45 -5.99 -1.18
C LEU A 30 -4.17 -6.41 -2.48
N PHE A 31 -3.40 -6.50 -3.54
CA PHE A 31 -3.84 -7.05 -4.82
C PHE A 31 -3.26 -8.46 -4.95
N LEU A 32 -4.07 -9.47 -4.67
CA LEU A 32 -3.59 -10.83 -4.50
C LEU A 32 -3.74 -11.66 -5.78
N ASP A 33 -2.70 -12.42 -6.08
CA ASP A 33 -2.75 -13.53 -7.01
C ASP A 33 -2.41 -14.83 -6.27
N GLN A 34 -2.99 -15.92 -6.73
CA GLN A 34 -2.75 -17.24 -6.12
C GLN A 34 -1.56 -17.91 -6.79
N THR A 35 -0.72 -18.58 -5.98
CA THR A 35 0.41 -19.34 -6.52
C THR A 35 -0.05 -20.37 -7.54
N GLN A 36 0.63 -20.42 -8.67
CA GLN A 36 0.34 -21.28 -9.80
C GLN A 36 1.30 -22.48 -9.83
N THR A 37 0.89 -23.57 -10.46
CA THR A 37 1.70 -24.79 -10.58
C THR A 37 3.02 -24.58 -11.30
N ASP A 38 3.12 -23.58 -12.15
CA ASP A 38 4.33 -23.22 -12.89
C ASP A 38 5.31 -22.34 -12.09
N TRP A 39 4.95 -21.96 -10.86
CA TRP A 39 5.80 -21.16 -9.98
C TRP A 39 6.85 -21.98 -9.21
N GLY A 40 7.00 -23.28 -9.51
CA GLY A 40 8.06 -24.13 -8.99
C GLY A 40 7.98 -24.31 -7.47
N GLU A 41 9.11 -24.09 -6.78
CA GLU A 41 9.23 -24.36 -5.34
C GLU A 41 8.21 -23.60 -4.50
N ALA A 42 7.86 -22.39 -4.87
CA ALA A 42 6.89 -21.59 -4.14
C ALA A 42 5.51 -22.27 -4.07
N TYR A 43 5.08 -22.87 -5.18
CA TYR A 43 3.84 -23.64 -5.21
C TYR A 43 3.95 -24.95 -4.45
N ILE A 44 5.09 -25.65 -4.58
CA ILE A 44 5.31 -26.96 -3.93
C ILE A 44 5.27 -26.80 -2.40
N GLN A 45 5.92 -25.77 -1.88
CA GLN A 45 5.96 -25.51 -0.43
C GLN A 45 4.64 -24.99 0.13
N TYR A 46 3.96 -24.14 -0.62
CA TYR A 46 2.76 -23.43 -0.17
C TYR A 46 1.65 -23.44 -1.23
N PRO A 47 1.11 -24.63 -1.55
CA PRO A 47 0.04 -24.73 -2.55
C PRO A 47 -1.19 -23.96 -2.09
N GLY A 48 -1.72 -23.09 -2.96
CA GLY A 48 -2.87 -22.26 -2.66
C GLY A 48 -2.60 -21.01 -1.83
N ALA A 49 -1.31 -20.70 -1.56
CA ALA A 49 -0.93 -19.43 -0.97
C ALA A 49 -1.16 -18.26 -1.94
N TYR A 50 -1.24 -17.07 -1.40
CA TYR A 50 -1.37 -15.83 -2.17
C TYR A 50 -0.10 -15.02 -2.10
N VAL A 51 0.15 -14.24 -3.15
CA VAL A 51 1.18 -13.20 -3.20
C VAL A 51 0.54 -11.87 -3.56
N ASN A 52 1.10 -10.77 -3.09
CA ASN A 52 0.69 -9.47 -3.56
C ASN A 52 1.28 -9.21 -4.94
N VAL A 53 0.43 -8.90 -5.91
CA VAL A 53 0.85 -8.63 -7.29
C VAL A 53 1.81 -7.44 -7.29
N CYS A 54 2.94 -7.57 -8.00
CA CYS A 54 4.02 -6.59 -7.99
C CYS A 54 4.55 -6.25 -6.58
N SER A 55 4.38 -7.19 -5.66
CA SER A 55 4.94 -7.12 -4.32
C SER A 55 4.51 -5.85 -3.56
N PHE A 56 5.41 -4.94 -3.28
CA PHE A 56 5.22 -3.74 -2.47
C PHE A 56 4.66 -2.54 -3.24
N ILE A 57 4.72 -2.60 -4.56
CA ILE A 57 4.33 -1.47 -5.42
C ILE A 57 2.82 -1.24 -5.38
N THR A 58 2.07 -2.33 -5.31
CA THR A 58 0.60 -2.29 -5.38
C THR A 58 -0.09 -2.39 -4.03
N MET A 59 0.67 -2.21 -2.95
CA MET A 59 0.16 -2.27 -1.59
C MET A 59 -0.18 -0.87 -1.08
N MET A 60 -1.28 -0.76 -0.35
CA MET A 60 -1.62 0.45 0.39
C MET A 60 -1.79 0.13 1.86
N TYR A 61 -1.31 1.02 2.71
CA TYR A 61 -1.58 0.98 4.15
C TYR A 61 -2.92 1.61 4.44
N VAL A 62 -3.67 1.02 5.35
CA VAL A 62 -4.95 1.55 5.81
C VAL A 62 -4.73 2.30 7.11
N ALA A 63 -5.17 3.55 7.17
CA ALA A 63 -5.11 4.38 8.36
C ALA A 63 -6.45 5.06 8.60
N ASP A 64 -6.84 5.16 9.85
CA ASP A 64 -8.08 5.78 10.27
C ASP A 64 -7.79 7.13 10.96
N ALA A 65 -8.53 8.17 10.60
CA ALA A 65 -8.52 9.44 11.28
C ALA A 65 -9.42 9.42 12.52
N ASP A 66 -9.30 10.41 13.38
CA ASP A 66 -10.03 10.50 14.65
C ASP A 66 -11.55 10.62 14.46
N ASP A 67 -11.99 11.16 13.34
CA ASP A 67 -13.41 11.28 12.98
C ASP A 67 -14.01 9.96 12.42
N GLY A 68 -13.20 8.90 12.32
CA GLY A 68 -13.59 7.60 11.77
C GLY A 68 -13.45 7.51 10.25
N SER A 69 -12.98 8.54 9.58
CA SER A 69 -12.68 8.49 8.15
C SER A 69 -11.50 7.56 7.88
N ARG A 70 -11.64 6.71 6.87
CA ARG A 70 -10.60 5.75 6.46
C ARG A 70 -9.86 6.24 5.24
N TYR A 71 -8.54 6.14 5.31
CA TYR A 71 -7.62 6.52 4.25
C TYR A 71 -6.72 5.35 3.85
N PHE A 72 -6.30 5.37 2.58
CA PHE A 72 -5.41 4.39 2.00
C PHE A 72 -4.14 5.10 1.54
N VAL A 73 -3.01 4.70 2.12
CA VAL A 73 -1.72 5.35 1.89
C VAL A 73 -0.90 4.55 0.88
N ASP A 74 -0.72 5.13 -0.28
CA ASP A 74 0.21 4.67 -1.32
C ASP A 74 1.59 5.26 -1.00
N ARG A 75 2.39 4.53 -0.23
CA ARG A 75 3.64 5.00 0.36
C ARG A 75 4.63 5.55 -0.67
N PHE A 76 4.76 4.87 -1.80
CA PHE A 76 5.74 5.21 -2.84
C PHE A 76 5.13 5.98 -4.01
N GLY A 77 3.83 6.23 -4.01
CA GLY A 77 3.13 6.88 -5.10
C GLY A 77 3.07 6.06 -6.39
N LEU A 78 3.32 4.75 -6.32
CA LEU A 78 3.44 3.91 -7.51
C LEU A 78 2.09 3.54 -8.12
N MET A 79 1.06 3.33 -7.32
CA MET A 79 -0.32 3.18 -7.81
C MET A 79 -0.79 4.45 -8.50
N THR A 80 -0.43 5.60 -7.95
CA THR A 80 -0.72 6.90 -8.54
C THR A 80 0.02 7.11 -9.86
N TYR A 81 1.27 6.66 -9.94
CA TYR A 81 2.03 6.68 -11.19
C TYR A 81 1.36 5.82 -12.26
N GLU A 82 0.95 4.61 -11.93
CA GLU A 82 0.20 3.73 -12.85
C GLU A 82 -1.12 4.37 -13.31
N GLU A 83 -1.87 4.98 -12.39
CA GLU A 83 -3.09 5.72 -12.73
C GLU A 83 -2.82 6.81 -13.78
N LEU A 84 -1.79 7.62 -13.57
CA LEU A 84 -1.41 8.69 -14.47
C LEU A 84 -0.90 8.19 -15.82
N MET A 85 -0.15 7.10 -15.84
CA MET A 85 0.37 6.49 -17.06
C MET A 85 -0.74 5.90 -17.92
N ASN A 86 -1.74 5.30 -17.31
CA ASN A 86 -2.90 4.74 -18.03
C ASN A 86 -3.90 5.82 -18.49
N ASN A 87 -3.91 6.97 -17.84
CA ASN A 87 -4.81 8.08 -18.15
C ASN A 87 -4.03 9.40 -18.28
N PRO A 88 -3.18 9.55 -19.32
CA PRO A 88 -2.40 10.76 -19.51
C PRO A 88 -3.27 12.01 -19.60
N GLY A 89 -2.95 13.03 -18.85
CA GLY A 89 -3.68 14.29 -18.83
C GLY A 89 -4.88 14.34 -17.86
N SER A 90 -5.16 13.24 -17.18
CA SER A 90 -6.14 13.21 -16.09
C SER A 90 -5.49 13.62 -14.77
N ALA A 91 -6.26 14.23 -13.88
CA ALA A 91 -5.83 14.40 -12.50
C ALA A 91 -5.94 13.07 -11.76
N THR A 92 -4.97 12.76 -10.90
CA THR A 92 -5.08 11.60 -10.01
C THR A 92 -6.23 11.77 -9.02
N LEU A 93 -6.86 10.67 -8.65
CA LEU A 93 -7.86 10.62 -7.58
C LEU A 93 -7.23 10.67 -6.18
N GLY A 94 -5.96 10.32 -6.07
CA GLY A 94 -5.18 10.46 -4.83
C GLY A 94 -4.72 11.88 -4.59
N GLN A 95 -4.55 12.23 -3.32
CA GLN A 95 -3.97 13.51 -2.91
C GLN A 95 -2.51 13.31 -2.48
N PRO A 96 -1.56 14.11 -2.97
CA PRO A 96 -0.21 14.06 -2.44
C PRO A 96 -0.21 14.45 -0.96
N LEU A 97 0.55 13.73 -0.17
CA LEU A 97 0.63 13.94 1.29
C LEU A 97 0.97 15.39 1.64
N SER A 98 1.85 16.01 0.84
CA SER A 98 2.27 17.41 1.01
C SER A 98 1.14 18.44 0.88
N ARG A 99 0.01 18.07 0.31
CA ARG A 99 -1.16 18.95 0.12
C ARG A 99 -2.30 18.63 1.08
N MET A 100 -2.16 17.62 1.92
CA MET A 100 -3.16 17.31 2.92
C MET A 100 -3.08 18.28 4.10
N PRO A 101 -4.20 18.51 4.80
CA PRO A 101 -4.17 19.26 6.06
C PRO A 101 -3.21 18.60 7.06
N GLU A 102 -2.40 19.41 7.72
CA GLU A 102 -1.38 18.92 8.67
C GLU A 102 -2.01 18.10 9.79
N ASP A 103 -3.13 18.53 10.31
CA ASP A 103 -3.87 17.82 11.36
C ASP A 103 -4.25 16.39 10.90
N THR A 104 -4.74 16.25 9.67
CA THR A 104 -5.08 14.94 9.11
C THR A 104 -3.85 14.06 8.97
N VAL A 105 -2.74 14.61 8.48
CA VAL A 105 -1.48 13.86 8.35
C VAL A 105 -1.00 13.35 9.71
N GLU A 106 -1.09 14.19 10.75
CA GLU A 106 -0.72 13.78 12.10
C GLU A 106 -1.62 12.67 12.67
N GLU A 107 -2.92 12.73 12.42
CA GLU A 107 -3.85 11.66 12.81
C GLU A 107 -3.53 10.33 12.11
N LEU A 108 -3.28 10.36 10.81
CA LEU A 108 -2.92 9.16 10.05
C LEU A 108 -1.58 8.59 10.53
N ARG A 109 -0.61 9.47 10.79
CA ARG A 109 0.68 9.06 11.33
C ARG A 109 0.54 8.39 12.69
N ALA A 110 -0.25 8.97 13.59
CA ALA A 110 -0.49 8.42 14.92
C ALA A 110 -1.18 7.04 14.86
N ASP A 111 -2.09 6.85 13.93
CA ASP A 111 -2.73 5.56 13.72
C ASP A 111 -1.76 4.50 13.19
N LEU A 112 -0.95 4.85 12.19
CA LEU A 112 0.05 3.96 11.61
C LEU A 112 1.17 3.62 12.59
N GLU A 113 1.54 4.53 13.49
CA GLU A 113 2.58 4.28 14.48
C GLU A 113 2.26 3.10 15.42
N LYS A 114 1.00 2.79 15.61
CA LYS A 114 0.56 1.65 16.42
C LYS A 114 0.99 0.29 15.86
N THR A 115 1.14 0.21 14.53
CA THR A 115 1.43 -1.05 13.83
C THR A 115 2.68 -1.00 12.96
N ASP A 116 3.07 0.17 12.48
CA ASP A 116 4.23 0.37 11.60
C ASP A 116 4.93 1.71 11.91
N PRO A 117 5.75 1.78 12.96
CA PRO A 117 6.46 3.00 13.34
C PRO A 117 7.39 3.55 12.26
N LEU A 118 8.00 2.69 11.45
CA LEU A 118 8.90 3.11 10.37
C LEU A 118 8.12 3.83 9.25
N LEU A 119 6.95 3.32 8.90
CA LEU A 119 6.08 4.01 7.94
C LEU A 119 5.61 5.36 8.50
N ALA A 120 5.16 5.38 9.75
CA ALA A 120 4.73 6.60 10.40
C ALA A 120 5.84 7.68 10.40
N GLU A 121 7.06 7.29 10.71
CA GLU A 121 8.22 8.18 10.63
C GLU A 121 8.45 8.70 9.21
N SER A 122 8.35 7.84 8.21
CA SER A 122 8.53 8.23 6.81
C SER A 122 7.51 9.26 6.32
N LEU A 123 6.32 9.31 6.91
CA LEU A 123 5.30 10.31 6.60
C LEU A 123 5.58 11.67 7.25
N SER A 124 6.34 11.68 8.35
CA SER A 124 6.61 12.91 9.12
C SER A 124 7.83 13.68 8.65
N SER A 125 8.83 13.00 8.11
CA SER A 125 10.14 13.59 7.86
C SER A 125 10.18 14.59 6.70
N GLY A 126 9.21 14.59 5.81
CA GLY A 126 9.27 15.37 4.57
C GLY A 126 10.48 15.03 3.71
N GLU A 127 11.38 14.21 4.22
CA GLU A 127 12.56 13.71 3.52
C GLU A 127 12.14 12.61 2.57
N ARG A 128 12.11 12.95 1.33
CA ARG A 128 11.94 12.01 0.22
C ARG A 128 13.22 11.20 0.08
N GLN A 129 13.33 10.16 0.85
CA GLN A 129 14.43 9.23 0.65
C GLN A 129 14.21 8.48 -0.66
N ASN A 130 14.84 8.95 -1.72
CA ASN A 130 15.04 8.26 -3.00
C ASN A 130 13.79 7.78 -3.74
N SER A 131 12.58 8.21 -3.41
CA SER A 131 11.41 7.94 -4.23
C SER A 131 11.20 9.05 -5.25
N PHE A 132 10.96 8.69 -6.50
CA PHE A 132 10.60 9.64 -7.54
C PHE A 132 9.26 10.33 -7.26
N LEU A 133 8.44 9.70 -6.44
CA LEU A 133 7.10 10.13 -6.10
C LEU A 133 6.96 10.23 -4.58
N GLU A 134 6.25 11.26 -4.13
CA GLU A 134 5.84 11.37 -2.75
C GLU A 134 4.70 10.39 -2.42
N PRO A 135 4.44 10.09 -1.13
CA PRO A 135 3.25 9.35 -0.75
C PRO A 135 1.97 10.05 -1.19
N TYR A 136 1.02 9.26 -1.66
CA TYR A 136 -0.33 9.71 -2.01
C TYR A 136 -1.35 9.04 -1.10
N VAL A 137 -2.42 9.76 -0.84
CA VAL A 137 -3.49 9.29 0.05
C VAL A 137 -4.81 9.30 -0.71
N TYR A 138 -5.51 8.18 -0.62
CA TYR A 138 -6.83 8.00 -1.22
C TYR A 138 -7.89 7.92 -0.12
N THR A 139 -9.01 8.63 -0.31
CA THR A 139 -10.22 8.35 0.45
C THR A 139 -10.85 7.06 -0.04
N GLN A 140 -11.77 6.49 0.72
CA GLN A 140 -12.49 5.30 0.28
C GLN A 140 -13.26 5.55 -1.02
N ASP A 141 -13.96 6.68 -1.13
CA ASP A 141 -14.72 7.04 -2.34
C ASP A 141 -13.81 7.19 -3.57
N ALA A 142 -12.65 7.83 -3.40
CA ALA A 142 -11.66 7.97 -4.47
C ALA A 142 -11.16 6.61 -4.95
N LEU A 143 -10.89 5.69 -4.02
CA LEU A 143 -10.42 4.35 -4.33
C LEU A 143 -11.48 3.51 -5.04
N GLU A 144 -12.73 3.58 -4.59
CA GLU A 144 -13.86 2.92 -5.26
C GLU A 144 -14.06 3.44 -6.69
N THR A 145 -13.92 4.75 -6.88
CA THR A 145 -13.97 5.37 -8.22
C THR A 145 -12.83 4.88 -9.11
N LEU A 146 -11.62 4.78 -8.57
CA LEU A 146 -10.47 4.26 -9.31
C LEU A 146 -10.72 2.81 -9.76
N PHE A 147 -11.18 1.95 -8.87
CA PHE A 147 -11.46 0.55 -9.20
C PHE A 147 -12.61 0.39 -10.23
N ALA A 148 -13.63 1.20 -10.12
CA ALA A 148 -14.71 1.21 -11.11
C ALA A 148 -14.19 1.59 -12.49
N SER A 149 -13.26 2.54 -12.59
CA SER A 149 -12.65 2.95 -13.86
C SER A 149 -11.78 1.85 -14.48
N LEU A 150 -11.05 1.11 -13.65
CA LEU A 150 -10.21 -0.01 -14.11
C LEU A 150 -11.03 -1.19 -14.65
N ASN A 151 -12.21 -1.41 -14.10
CA ASN A 151 -13.11 -2.49 -14.55
C ASN A 151 -13.87 -2.18 -15.85
N GLN A 152 -13.78 -0.97 -16.36
CA GLN A 152 -14.46 -0.55 -17.61
C GLN A 152 -13.55 -0.65 -18.85
N GLY A 153 -12.30 -1.02 -18.62
CA GLY A 153 -11.29 -1.11 -19.69
C GLY A 153 -11.29 -2.42 -20.46
#